data_35269663dea98fd23138bf92204fbc8d
#
_entry.id   35269663dea98fd23138bf92204fbc8d
#
_cell.length_a   1.000
_cell.length_b   1.000
_cell.length_c   1.000
_cell.angle_alpha   90.00
_cell.angle_beta   90.00
_cell.angle_gamma   90.00
#
_symmetry.space_group_name_H-M   'P 1'
#
loop_
_entity.id
_entity.type
_entity.pdbx_description
1 polymer ?
#
loop_
_entity_poly.entity_id
_entity_poly.type
_entity_poly.pdbx_seq_one_letter_code
_entity_poly.pdbx_strand_id
1 'polypeptide(L)'
;MDIESDWGDWLPNAVRDATPESIAIWYLGCNGFVLKASDGTTLFIDPYVGLGDPPRTVRMIPVPFDPVDVEQADAVLATHEHTDHVHGPSQAPILEATGADLYAPDDSLDVALDEEDWQVEYDIDDEQFVEVNEGDTIDVGGFTIHVEDAYDADATHPVSYVIEHEGDT
;
A
#
# COMPACT_ATOMS: atom_id res chain seq x y z
N MET A 1 12.53 7.24 11.94
CA MET A 1 12.76 8.59 11.35
C MET A 1 11.39 9.12 11.04
N ASP A 2 11.02 10.26 11.64
CA ASP A 2 9.68 10.82 11.38
C ASP A 2 9.61 11.25 9.91
N ILE A 3 8.66 10.71 9.17
CA ILE A 3 8.38 11.08 7.78
C ILE A 3 7.50 12.32 7.87
N GLU A 4 7.98 13.44 7.33
CA GLU A 4 7.19 14.67 7.26
C GLU A 4 6.69 14.85 5.82
N SER A 5 5.39 15.12 5.68
CA SER A 5 4.78 15.43 4.40
C SER A 5 5.19 16.81 3.91
N ASP A 6 5.55 16.92 2.61
CA ASP A 6 5.74 18.22 1.94
C ASP A 6 4.40 18.95 1.67
N TRP A 7 3.26 18.23 1.73
CA TRP A 7 1.92 18.76 1.44
C TRP A 7 1.01 18.81 2.67
N GLY A 8 1.56 18.52 3.87
CA GLY A 8 0.77 18.41 5.10
C GLY A 8 -0.29 17.31 4.99
N ASP A 9 -1.47 17.58 5.49
CA ASP A 9 -2.61 16.64 5.54
C ASP A 9 -3.51 16.69 4.29
N TRP A 10 -3.06 17.37 3.22
CA TRP A 10 -3.90 17.57 2.01
C TRP A 10 -4.35 16.26 1.38
N LEU A 11 -3.44 15.30 1.18
CA LEU A 11 -3.77 14.05 0.49
C LEU A 11 -4.69 13.14 1.33
N PRO A 12 -4.40 12.84 2.62
CA PRO A 12 -5.32 12.08 3.46
C PRO A 12 -6.72 12.68 3.49
N ASN A 13 -6.83 14.02 3.63
CA ASN A 13 -8.10 14.72 3.60
C ASN A 13 -8.79 14.60 2.23
N ALA A 14 -8.05 14.75 1.13
CA ALA A 14 -8.60 14.63 -0.22
C ALA A 14 -9.15 13.22 -0.50
N VAL A 15 -8.44 12.19 -0.04
CA VAL A 15 -8.90 10.79 -0.14
C VAL A 15 -10.13 10.57 0.72
N ARG A 16 -10.09 10.97 2.00
CA ARG A 16 -11.23 10.81 2.92
C ARG A 16 -12.51 11.48 2.38
N ASP A 17 -12.40 12.72 1.93
CA ASP A 17 -13.55 13.55 1.53
C ASP A 17 -14.05 13.25 0.10
N ALA A 18 -13.31 12.47 -0.69
CA ALA A 18 -13.71 12.12 -2.05
C ALA A 18 -14.95 11.22 -2.07
N THR A 19 -15.87 11.51 -2.99
CA THR A 19 -17.06 10.72 -3.27
C THR A 19 -17.14 10.48 -4.78
N PRO A 20 -16.30 9.57 -5.33
CA PRO A 20 -16.28 9.32 -6.77
C PRO A 20 -17.59 8.67 -7.25
N GLU A 21 -17.94 8.88 -8.52
CA GLU A 21 -19.08 8.19 -9.15
C GLU A 21 -18.76 6.72 -9.48
N SER A 22 -17.48 6.37 -9.67
CA SER A 22 -16.97 5.01 -9.85
C SER A 22 -15.67 4.88 -9.03
N ILE A 23 -14.50 5.18 -9.60
CA ILE A 23 -13.20 5.07 -8.94
C ILE A 23 -12.47 6.42 -9.01
N ALA A 24 -11.87 6.85 -7.91
CA ALA A 24 -10.87 7.91 -7.88
C ALA A 24 -9.48 7.29 -7.66
N ILE A 25 -8.46 7.85 -8.34
CA ILE A 25 -7.07 7.37 -8.27
C ILE A 25 -6.16 8.54 -7.95
N TRP A 26 -5.27 8.36 -6.96
CA TRP A 26 -4.19 9.28 -6.63
C TRP A 26 -2.85 8.57 -6.83
N TYR A 27 -1.95 9.20 -7.58
CA TYR A 27 -0.56 8.75 -7.71
C TYR A 27 0.28 9.35 -6.59
N LEU A 28 0.91 8.51 -5.79
CA LEU A 28 1.72 8.91 -4.62
C LEU A 28 3.16 9.28 -4.96
N GLY A 29 3.53 9.06 -6.20
CA GLY A 29 4.93 9.05 -6.62
C GLY A 29 5.62 7.72 -6.35
N CYS A 30 6.86 7.57 -6.83
CA CYS A 30 7.54 6.28 -6.90
C CYS A 30 6.61 5.24 -7.55
N ASN A 31 6.22 4.20 -6.81
CA ASN A 31 5.38 3.12 -7.33
C ASN A 31 3.94 3.18 -6.77
N GLY A 32 3.67 4.09 -5.83
CA GLY A 32 2.47 4.06 -5.01
C GLY A 32 1.22 4.70 -5.62
N PHE A 33 0.07 4.10 -5.31
CA PHE A 33 -1.26 4.59 -5.66
C PHE A 33 -2.24 4.47 -4.49
N VAL A 34 -3.25 5.35 -4.49
CA VAL A 34 -4.47 5.16 -3.70
C VAL A 34 -5.65 5.06 -4.66
N LEU A 35 -6.52 4.09 -4.45
CA LEU A 35 -7.79 3.94 -5.16
C LEU A 35 -8.93 4.08 -4.16
N LYS A 36 -9.99 4.80 -4.54
CA LYS A 36 -11.21 4.88 -3.75
C LYS A 36 -12.41 4.62 -4.64
N ALA A 37 -13.22 3.63 -4.24
CA ALA A 37 -14.45 3.27 -4.94
C ALA A 37 -15.62 4.17 -4.54
N SER A 38 -16.73 4.09 -5.31
CA SER A 38 -17.95 4.84 -5.08
C SER A 38 -18.64 4.51 -3.75
N ASP A 39 -18.44 3.30 -3.21
CA ASP A 39 -18.94 2.86 -1.90
C ASP A 39 -18.08 3.34 -0.72
N GLY A 40 -16.93 3.98 -1.01
CA GLY A 40 -15.97 4.49 -0.03
C GLY A 40 -14.79 3.57 0.26
N THR A 41 -14.79 2.33 -0.25
CA THR A 41 -13.66 1.39 -0.08
C THR A 41 -12.38 2.02 -0.61
N THR A 42 -11.31 1.96 0.19
CA THR A 42 -10.04 2.63 -0.09
C THR A 42 -8.89 1.64 -0.05
N LEU A 43 -8.14 1.53 -1.14
CA LEU A 43 -6.95 0.68 -1.28
C LEU A 43 -5.70 1.54 -1.39
N PHE A 44 -4.64 1.13 -0.72
CA PHE A 44 -3.28 1.63 -0.94
C PHE A 44 -2.47 0.55 -1.64
N ILE A 45 -1.76 0.89 -2.72
CA ILE A 45 -0.92 -0.02 -3.49
C ILE A 45 0.49 0.51 -3.44
N ASP A 46 1.45 -0.30 -2.98
CA ASP A 46 2.86 0.05 -2.83
C ASP A 46 3.10 1.46 -2.24
N PRO A 47 2.42 1.85 -1.15
CA PRO A 47 2.58 3.20 -0.61
C PRO A 47 3.99 3.37 -0.02
N TYR A 48 4.84 4.12 -0.74
CA TYR A 48 6.20 4.42 -0.34
C TYR A 48 6.41 5.93 -0.19
N VAL A 49 6.75 6.37 1.02
CA VAL A 49 7.07 7.77 1.35
C VAL A 49 8.51 7.93 1.86
N GLY A 50 9.31 6.86 1.79
CA GLY A 50 10.72 6.89 2.15
C GLY A 50 11.56 7.81 1.26
N LEU A 51 12.74 8.17 1.72
CA LEU A 51 13.66 9.08 1.02
C LEU A 51 14.66 8.36 0.10
N GLY A 52 14.57 7.04 -0.01
CA GLY A 52 15.52 6.19 -0.71
C GLY A 52 16.68 5.72 0.18
N ASP A 53 17.74 5.24 -0.44
CA ASP A 53 19.01 4.81 0.20
C ASP A 53 20.16 5.67 -0.33
N PRO A 54 20.36 6.91 0.18
CA PRO A 54 21.43 7.78 -0.28
C PRO A 54 22.82 7.19 0.02
N PRO A 55 23.81 7.33 -0.89
CA PRO A 55 23.74 8.11 -2.13
C PRO A 55 23.25 7.32 -3.37
N ARG A 56 22.85 6.05 -3.22
CA ARG A 56 22.50 5.19 -4.37
C ARG A 56 21.16 5.54 -4.96
N THR A 57 20.14 5.68 -4.11
CA THR A 57 18.81 6.12 -4.51
C THR A 57 18.36 7.29 -3.66
N VAL A 58 17.68 8.25 -4.28
CA VAL A 58 17.15 9.44 -3.60
C VAL A 58 15.77 9.75 -4.16
N ARG A 59 14.80 9.96 -3.28
CA ARG A 59 13.49 10.44 -3.70
C ARG A 59 13.60 11.83 -4.34
N MET A 60 13.11 11.98 -5.57
CA MET A 60 13.18 13.22 -6.35
C MET A 60 11.84 13.98 -6.41
N ILE A 61 10.81 13.44 -5.79
CA ILE A 61 9.45 13.98 -5.78
C ILE A 61 9.03 14.26 -4.33
N PRO A 62 8.12 15.20 -4.10
CA PRO A 62 7.62 15.50 -2.76
C PRO A 62 7.08 14.26 -2.03
N VAL A 63 7.18 14.26 -0.70
CA VAL A 63 6.49 13.29 0.16
C VAL A 63 5.03 13.72 0.26
N PRO A 64 4.06 12.95 -0.27
CA PRO A 64 2.70 13.43 -0.47
C PRO A 64 1.85 13.44 0.81
N PHE A 65 2.21 12.62 1.81
CA PHE A 65 1.48 12.52 3.07
C PHE A 65 2.38 11.93 4.16
N ASP A 66 2.01 12.18 5.40
CA ASP A 66 2.52 11.45 6.56
C ASP A 66 1.63 10.22 6.76
N PRO A 67 2.17 8.99 6.83
CA PRO A 67 1.37 7.77 7.00
C PRO A 67 0.48 7.76 8.24
N VAL A 68 0.89 8.46 9.32
CA VAL A 68 0.10 8.56 10.55
C VAL A 68 -1.17 9.42 10.40
N ASP A 69 -1.26 10.21 9.34
CA ASP A 69 -2.45 11.03 9.04
C ASP A 69 -3.52 10.27 8.24
N VAL A 70 -3.26 9.01 7.87
CA VAL A 70 -4.22 8.17 7.13
C VAL A 70 -5.28 7.65 8.09
N GLU A 71 -6.51 8.11 7.91
CA GLU A 71 -7.66 7.73 8.75
C GLU A 71 -8.54 6.64 8.10
N GLN A 72 -8.33 6.34 6.81
CA GLN A 72 -9.14 5.38 6.06
C GLN A 72 -8.28 4.59 5.09
N ALA A 73 -8.22 3.29 5.30
CA ALA A 73 -7.78 2.26 4.37
C ALA A 73 -8.53 0.96 4.67
N ASP A 74 -8.93 0.23 3.65
CA ASP A 74 -9.57 -1.07 3.77
C ASP A 74 -8.57 -2.20 3.45
N ALA A 75 -7.56 -1.90 2.62
CA ALA A 75 -6.43 -2.78 2.38
C ALA A 75 -5.19 -2.02 1.93
N VAL A 76 -4.03 -2.61 2.20
CA VAL A 76 -2.73 -2.26 1.62
C VAL A 76 -2.27 -3.44 0.78
N LEU A 77 -1.85 -3.19 -0.46
CA LEU A 77 -1.35 -4.21 -1.39
C LEU A 77 0.13 -3.94 -1.64
N ALA A 78 0.98 -4.95 -1.50
CA ALA A 78 2.38 -4.88 -1.91
C ALA A 78 2.64 -5.85 -3.05
N THR A 79 3.38 -5.41 -4.07
CA THR A 79 3.60 -6.19 -5.29
C THR A 79 4.81 -7.12 -5.18
N HIS A 80 5.84 -6.73 -4.47
CA HIS A 80 7.06 -7.52 -4.26
C HIS A 80 7.93 -6.92 -3.14
N GLU A 81 8.97 -7.66 -2.72
CA GLU A 81 9.77 -7.43 -1.51
C GLU A 81 10.73 -6.24 -1.54
N HIS A 82 10.88 -5.53 -2.67
CA HIS A 82 11.81 -4.40 -2.71
C HIS A 82 11.40 -3.28 -1.75
N THR A 83 12.39 -2.57 -1.19
CA THR A 83 12.20 -1.55 -0.14
C THR A 83 11.27 -0.40 -0.54
N ASP A 84 11.12 -0.09 -1.82
CA ASP A 84 10.19 0.94 -2.30
C ASP A 84 8.78 0.40 -2.58
N HIS A 85 8.53 -0.89 -2.30
CA HIS A 85 7.23 -1.57 -2.33
C HIS A 85 6.84 -2.11 -0.96
N VAL A 86 7.80 -2.64 -0.16
CA VAL A 86 7.60 -3.04 1.23
C VAL A 86 8.46 -2.17 2.13
N HIS A 87 7.82 -1.31 2.93
CA HIS A 87 8.53 -0.33 3.77
C HIS A 87 7.74 -0.01 5.03
N GLY A 88 8.23 -0.50 6.16
CA GLY A 88 7.57 -0.39 7.47
C GLY A 88 7.12 1.03 7.80
N PRO A 89 8.00 2.05 7.78
CA PRO A 89 7.61 3.42 8.10
C PRO A 89 6.54 4.03 7.18
N SER A 90 6.34 3.46 5.99
CA SER A 90 5.31 3.92 5.05
C SER A 90 3.97 3.21 5.21
N GLN A 91 3.97 1.94 5.60
CA GLN A 91 2.82 1.05 5.55
C GLN A 91 2.30 0.68 6.93
N ALA A 92 3.19 0.36 7.86
CA ALA A 92 2.79 -0.07 9.20
C ALA A 92 1.91 0.94 9.97
N PRO A 93 2.17 2.27 9.93
CA PRO A 93 1.26 3.23 10.55
C PRO A 93 -0.16 3.22 9.95
N ILE A 94 -0.29 2.92 8.64
CA ILE A 94 -1.58 2.80 7.98
C ILE A 94 -2.34 1.58 8.52
N LEU A 95 -1.68 0.42 8.61
CA LEU A 95 -2.28 -0.81 9.14
C LEU A 95 -2.71 -0.62 10.60
N GLU A 96 -1.83 -0.07 11.46
CA GLU A 96 -2.13 0.20 12.86
C GLU A 96 -3.33 1.15 13.04
N ALA A 97 -3.35 2.26 12.29
CA ALA A 97 -4.37 3.29 12.45
C ALA A 97 -5.75 2.86 11.92
N THR A 98 -5.79 2.06 10.87
CA THR A 98 -7.03 1.73 10.14
C THR A 98 -7.55 0.32 10.39
N GLY A 99 -6.68 -0.60 10.84
CA GLY A 99 -6.99 -2.03 10.91
C GLY A 99 -7.08 -2.71 9.55
N ALA A 100 -6.54 -2.07 8.49
CA ALA A 100 -6.47 -2.65 7.16
C ALA A 100 -5.57 -3.89 7.13
N ASP A 101 -5.86 -4.83 6.22
CA ASP A 101 -4.98 -5.96 5.95
C ASP A 101 -3.89 -5.57 4.94
N LEU A 102 -2.69 -6.17 5.11
CA LEU A 102 -1.63 -6.17 4.12
C LEU A 102 -1.74 -7.45 3.28
N TYR A 103 -2.03 -7.31 2.00
CA TYR A 103 -2.01 -8.41 1.03
C TYR A 103 -0.69 -8.37 0.25
N ALA A 104 0.11 -9.41 0.34
CA ALA A 104 1.43 -9.46 -0.28
C ALA A 104 1.89 -10.90 -0.56
N PRO A 105 2.82 -11.13 -1.50
CA PRO A 105 3.51 -12.42 -1.64
C PRO A 105 4.27 -12.80 -0.38
N ASP A 106 4.58 -14.10 -0.24
CA ASP A 106 5.24 -14.67 0.94
C ASP A 106 6.57 -13.98 1.28
N ASP A 107 7.43 -13.73 0.29
CA ASP A 107 8.72 -13.05 0.46
C ASP A 107 8.55 -11.59 0.90
N SER A 108 7.51 -10.91 0.47
CA SER A 108 7.17 -9.55 0.93
C SER A 108 6.69 -9.56 2.38
N LEU A 109 5.91 -10.57 2.78
CA LEU A 109 5.52 -10.76 4.18
C LEU A 109 6.71 -11.13 5.06
N ASP A 110 7.67 -11.91 4.55
CA ASP A 110 8.92 -12.23 5.26
C ASP A 110 9.73 -10.95 5.56
N VAL A 111 9.79 -9.99 4.61
CA VAL A 111 10.41 -8.68 4.86
C VAL A 111 9.66 -7.91 5.96
N ALA A 112 8.35 -7.86 5.92
CA ALA A 112 7.55 -7.11 6.89
C ALA A 112 7.64 -7.71 8.30
N LEU A 113 7.60 -9.07 8.42
CA LEU A 113 7.52 -9.77 9.69
C LEU A 113 8.89 -10.15 10.28
N ASP A 114 9.84 -10.58 9.43
CA ASP A 114 11.12 -11.12 9.87
C ASP A 114 12.28 -10.12 9.70
N GLU A 115 12.34 -9.39 8.59
CA GLU A 115 13.48 -8.50 8.30
C GLU A 115 13.29 -7.11 8.89
N GLU A 116 12.11 -6.51 8.75
CA GLU A 116 11.80 -5.20 9.31
C GLU A 116 11.08 -5.29 10.66
N ASP A 117 10.42 -6.42 10.93
CA ASP A 117 9.69 -6.72 12.18
C ASP A 117 8.73 -5.57 12.57
N TRP A 118 7.75 -5.31 11.71
CA TRP A 118 6.81 -4.20 11.89
C TRP A 118 6.06 -4.25 13.22
N GLN A 119 5.81 -5.45 13.75
CA GLN A 119 5.11 -5.65 15.01
C GLN A 119 5.92 -5.23 16.26
N VAL A 120 7.23 -4.96 16.11
CA VAL A 120 8.04 -4.42 17.21
C VAL A 120 7.71 -2.97 17.53
N GLU A 121 7.39 -2.18 16.51
CA GLU A 121 7.13 -0.75 16.67
C GLU A 121 5.64 -0.37 16.60
N TYR A 122 4.81 -1.23 15.97
CA TYR A 122 3.40 -0.97 15.68
C TYR A 122 2.50 -2.08 16.24
N ASP A 123 1.30 -1.72 16.67
CA ASP A 123 0.30 -2.66 17.19
C ASP A 123 -0.53 -3.24 16.02
N ILE A 124 0.05 -4.22 15.34
CA ILE A 124 -0.53 -4.88 14.16
C ILE A 124 -0.74 -6.36 14.49
N ASP A 125 -1.95 -6.86 14.29
CA ASP A 125 -2.30 -8.27 14.51
C ASP A 125 -1.74 -9.17 13.41
N ASP A 126 -1.34 -10.41 13.76
CA ASP A 126 -0.85 -11.40 12.78
C ASP A 126 -1.84 -11.65 11.63
N GLU A 127 -3.15 -11.59 11.94
CA GLU A 127 -4.22 -11.80 10.96
C GLU A 127 -4.30 -10.70 9.88
N GLN A 128 -3.68 -9.53 10.10
CA GLN A 128 -3.62 -8.45 9.10
C GLN A 128 -2.59 -8.72 7.99
N PHE A 129 -1.70 -9.70 8.16
CA PHE A 129 -0.73 -10.10 7.15
C PHE A 129 -1.27 -11.28 6.34
N VAL A 130 -1.72 -11.02 5.11
CA VAL A 130 -2.42 -11.97 4.26
C VAL A 130 -1.58 -12.33 3.04
N GLU A 131 -1.13 -13.58 2.98
CA GLU A 131 -0.39 -14.09 1.82
C GLU A 131 -1.30 -14.19 0.59
N VAL A 132 -0.76 -13.76 -0.56
CA VAL A 132 -1.41 -13.90 -1.86
C VAL A 132 -0.48 -14.54 -2.89
N ASN A 133 -1.08 -15.27 -3.82
CA ASN A 133 -0.37 -15.96 -4.88
C ASN A 133 -1.03 -15.70 -6.24
N GLU A 134 -0.28 -15.88 -7.32
CA GLU A 134 -0.83 -15.85 -8.69
C GLU A 134 -2.08 -16.74 -8.79
N GLY A 135 -3.13 -16.19 -9.36
CA GLY A 135 -4.41 -16.85 -9.57
C GLY A 135 -5.41 -16.65 -8.42
N ASP A 136 -5.00 -16.03 -7.32
CA ASP A 136 -5.93 -15.69 -6.23
C ASP A 136 -6.87 -14.55 -6.64
N THR A 137 -8.04 -14.54 -6.01
CA THR A 137 -9.00 -13.44 -6.11
C THR A 137 -9.39 -13.00 -4.72
N ILE A 138 -9.30 -11.71 -4.45
CA ILE A 138 -9.57 -11.08 -3.17
C ILE A 138 -10.73 -10.10 -3.34
N ASP A 139 -11.69 -10.14 -2.44
CA ASP A 139 -12.76 -9.14 -2.38
C ASP A 139 -12.52 -8.21 -1.18
N VAL A 140 -12.39 -6.90 -1.46
CA VAL A 140 -12.26 -5.85 -0.45
C VAL A 140 -13.33 -4.78 -0.72
N GLY A 141 -14.36 -4.75 0.10
CA GLY A 141 -15.48 -3.83 -0.09
C GLY A 141 -16.05 -3.90 -1.51
N GLY A 142 -16.04 -2.78 -2.23
CA GLY A 142 -16.50 -2.70 -3.62
C GLY A 142 -15.51 -3.15 -4.68
N PHE A 143 -14.30 -3.58 -4.30
CA PHE A 143 -13.28 -4.05 -5.24
C PHE A 143 -13.18 -5.56 -5.28
N THR A 144 -13.04 -6.12 -6.48
CA THR A 144 -12.55 -7.48 -6.72
C THR A 144 -11.15 -7.38 -7.30
N ILE A 145 -10.18 -8.02 -6.66
CA ILE A 145 -8.75 -7.92 -6.97
C ILE A 145 -8.25 -9.28 -7.42
N HIS A 146 -7.80 -9.38 -8.66
CA HIS A 146 -7.16 -10.58 -9.20
C HIS A 146 -5.65 -10.45 -9.09
N VAL A 147 -5.01 -11.46 -8.53
CA VAL A 147 -3.56 -11.55 -8.39
C VAL A 147 -3.00 -12.25 -9.61
N GLU A 148 -2.19 -11.55 -10.39
CA GLU A 148 -1.63 -12.02 -11.64
C GLU A 148 -0.11 -12.13 -11.55
N ASP A 149 0.48 -12.97 -12.43
CA ASP A 149 1.92 -13.09 -12.59
C ASP A 149 2.55 -11.73 -12.96
N ALA A 150 3.73 -11.46 -12.42
CA ALA A 150 4.53 -10.29 -12.78
C ALA A 150 5.99 -10.69 -12.97
N TYR A 151 6.74 -9.83 -13.61
CA TYR A 151 8.17 -10.03 -13.80
C TYR A 151 8.96 -8.82 -13.34
N ASP A 152 9.78 -9.03 -12.34
CA ASP A 152 10.89 -8.17 -11.99
C ASP A 152 12.17 -9.02 -11.91
N ALA A 153 13.28 -8.53 -12.50
CA ALA A 153 14.49 -9.33 -12.66
C ALA A 153 15.19 -9.66 -11.33
N ASP A 154 14.97 -8.82 -10.34
CA ASP A 154 15.64 -8.87 -9.04
C ASP A 154 14.67 -9.26 -7.89
N ALA A 155 13.37 -9.41 -8.17
CA ALA A 155 12.39 -9.87 -7.20
C ALA A 155 12.21 -11.40 -7.26
N THR A 156 11.76 -11.99 -6.14
CA THR A 156 11.59 -13.44 -5.98
C THR A 156 10.23 -13.92 -6.47
N HIS A 157 9.14 -13.38 -5.93
CA HIS A 157 7.76 -13.74 -6.29
C HIS A 157 6.92 -12.49 -6.57
N PRO A 158 7.28 -11.67 -7.60
CA PRO A 158 6.52 -10.47 -7.87
C PRO A 158 5.12 -10.80 -8.40
N VAL A 159 4.12 -10.05 -7.96
CA VAL A 159 2.75 -10.12 -8.44
C VAL A 159 2.29 -8.78 -9.00
N SER A 160 1.24 -8.81 -9.79
CA SER A 160 0.47 -7.64 -10.21
C SER A 160 -0.98 -7.79 -9.80
N TYR A 161 -1.69 -6.68 -9.68
CA TYR A 161 -3.09 -6.65 -9.27
C TYR A 161 -3.94 -6.08 -10.39
N VAL A 162 -4.92 -6.87 -10.85
CA VAL A 162 -6.00 -6.40 -11.73
C VAL A 162 -7.20 -6.11 -10.84
N ILE A 163 -7.61 -4.85 -10.79
CA ILE A 163 -8.62 -4.37 -9.85
C ILE A 163 -9.88 -4.01 -10.61
N GLU A 164 -11.00 -4.64 -10.23
CA GLU A 164 -12.32 -4.42 -10.81
C GLU A 164 -13.24 -3.75 -9.81
N HIS A 165 -14.07 -2.82 -10.29
CA HIS A 165 -15.17 -2.22 -9.55
C HIS A 165 -16.39 -2.06 -10.46
N GLU A 166 -17.53 -2.64 -10.08
CA GLU A 166 -18.81 -2.57 -10.84
C GLU A 166 -18.69 -2.99 -12.32
N GLY A 167 -17.69 -3.84 -12.65
CA GLY A 167 -17.42 -4.31 -14.02
C GLY A 167 -16.50 -3.42 -14.84
N ASP A 168 -15.95 -2.35 -14.26
CA ASP A 168 -14.86 -1.55 -14.80
C ASP A 168 -13.51 -2.09 -14.23
N THR A 169 -12.46 -2.13 -15.10
CA THR A 169 -11.14 -2.67 -14.75
C THR A 169 -10.07 -1.61 -14.91
#